data_8ee607347b3a180fc40361f1c9d50e7b
#
_entry.id   8ee607347b3a180fc40361f1c9d50e7b
#
_cell.length_a   1.000
_cell.length_b   1.000
_cell.length_c   1.000
_cell.angle_alpha   90.00
_cell.angle_beta   90.00
_cell.angle_gamma   90.00
#
_symmetry.space_group_name_H-M   'P 1'
#
loop_
_entity.id
_entity.type
_entity.pdbx_description
1 polymer ?
#
loop_
_entity_poly.entity_id
_entity_poly.type
_entity_poly.pdbx_seq_one_letter_code
_entity_poly.pdbx_strand_id
1 'polypeptide(L)'
;MKKLKVLALALICAAFSPVKADEGMWLLQLMKEQNLADRMKAQGLKMDIADIYNPNSVTLKDAVGIFGRGCTGEIISPDGLILTNHHCGYDAIQQHSSV
;
A
#
# COMPACT_ATOMS: atom_id res chain seq x y z
N MET A 1 41.87 0.36 -26.04
CA MET A 1 41.26 1.30 -25.08
C MET A 1 39.84 1.77 -25.49
N LYS A 2 39.58 2.17 -26.75
CA LYS A 2 38.22 2.61 -27.20
C LYS A 2 37.18 1.48 -27.12
N LYS A 3 37.54 0.26 -27.52
CA LYS A 3 36.63 -0.91 -27.48
C LYS A 3 36.22 -1.29 -26.03
N LEU A 4 37.12 -1.18 -25.08
CA LEU A 4 36.84 -1.45 -23.67
C LEU A 4 35.88 -0.42 -23.07
N LYS A 5 36.03 0.85 -23.42
CA LYS A 5 35.09 1.94 -22.98
C LYS A 5 33.70 1.76 -23.55
N VAL A 6 33.59 1.32 -24.81
CA VAL A 6 32.29 1.03 -25.44
C VAL A 6 31.61 -0.16 -24.79
N LEU A 7 32.38 -1.22 -24.49
CA LEU A 7 31.87 -2.41 -23.81
C LEU A 7 31.40 -2.09 -22.37
N ALA A 8 32.14 -1.29 -21.63
CA ALA A 8 31.77 -0.83 -20.30
C ALA A 8 30.49 0.02 -20.34
N LEU A 9 30.35 0.93 -21.30
CA LEU A 9 29.15 1.72 -21.47
C LEU A 9 27.94 0.88 -21.84
N ALA A 10 28.09 -0.11 -22.71
CA ALA A 10 27.03 -1.05 -23.06
C ALA A 10 26.55 -1.91 -21.87
N LEU A 11 27.49 -2.36 -21.02
CA LEU A 11 27.19 -3.09 -19.79
C LEU A 11 26.44 -2.21 -18.76
N ILE A 12 26.84 -0.93 -18.63
CA ILE A 12 26.13 0.01 -17.76
C ILE A 12 24.70 0.25 -18.27
N CYS A 13 24.52 0.48 -19.59
CA CYS A 13 23.18 0.65 -20.16
C CYS A 13 22.30 -0.61 -20.03
N ALA A 14 22.87 -1.81 -20.10
CA ALA A 14 22.16 -3.07 -19.91
C ALA A 14 21.76 -3.33 -18.44
N ALA A 15 22.46 -2.75 -17.48
CA ALA A 15 22.14 -2.82 -16.06
C ALA A 15 20.93 -1.94 -15.66
N PHE A 16 20.56 -0.96 -16.47
CA PHE A 16 19.34 -0.17 -16.31
C PHE A 16 18.16 -0.90 -16.94
N SER A 17 17.71 -2.00 -16.29
CA SER A 17 16.40 -2.55 -16.62
C SER A 17 15.34 -1.50 -16.34
N PRO A 18 14.40 -1.22 -17.24
CA PRO A 18 13.31 -0.31 -16.95
C PRO A 18 12.53 -0.85 -15.76
N VAL A 19 12.59 -0.15 -14.65
CA VAL A 19 11.74 -0.44 -13.49
C VAL A 19 10.32 -0.15 -13.93
N LYS A 20 9.54 -1.21 -14.17
CA LYS A 20 8.10 -1.09 -14.38
C LYS A 20 7.46 -0.89 -13.02
N ALA A 21 7.06 0.33 -12.73
CA ALA A 21 6.16 0.61 -11.63
C ALA A 21 4.72 0.36 -12.09
N ASP A 22 3.92 -0.26 -11.25
CA ASP A 22 2.48 -0.32 -11.49
C ASP A 22 1.85 1.04 -11.26
N GLU A 23 0.99 1.44 -12.19
CA GLU A 23 0.37 2.75 -12.16
C GLU A 23 -0.89 2.78 -11.30
N GLY A 24 -1.08 3.88 -10.60
CA GLY A 24 -2.33 4.30 -10.02
C GLY A 24 -2.68 3.72 -8.66
N MET A 25 -3.70 4.31 -8.06
CA MET A 25 -4.40 3.77 -6.91
C MET A 25 -5.60 2.95 -7.39
N TRP A 26 -5.60 1.67 -7.06
CA TRP A 26 -6.69 0.78 -7.46
C TRP A 26 -7.88 0.94 -6.52
N LEU A 27 -9.06 1.06 -7.10
CA LEU A 27 -10.31 1.09 -6.34
C LEU A 27 -10.71 -0.34 -5.95
N LEU A 28 -10.89 -0.57 -4.65
CA LEU A 28 -11.26 -1.89 -4.13
C LEU A 28 -12.55 -2.43 -4.76
N GLN A 29 -13.53 -1.57 -5.00
CA GLN A 29 -14.80 -1.93 -5.63
C GLN A 29 -14.65 -2.47 -7.04
N LEU A 30 -13.60 -2.06 -7.75
CA LEU A 30 -13.33 -2.43 -9.14
C LEU A 30 -12.33 -3.58 -9.29
N MET A 31 -11.90 -4.20 -8.20
CA MET A 31 -10.87 -5.26 -8.23
C MET A 31 -11.22 -6.42 -9.16
N LYS A 32 -12.49 -6.81 -9.19
CA LYS A 32 -12.96 -7.90 -10.07
C LYS A 32 -13.01 -7.48 -11.53
N GLU A 33 -13.48 -6.27 -11.80
CA GLU A 33 -13.66 -5.77 -13.18
C GLU A 33 -12.32 -5.46 -13.87
N GLN A 34 -11.32 -5.07 -13.10
CA GLN A 34 -10.00 -4.69 -13.61
C GLN A 34 -8.98 -5.84 -13.59
N ASN A 35 -9.40 -7.08 -13.27
CA ASN A 35 -8.51 -8.24 -13.12
C ASN A 35 -7.32 -7.97 -12.17
N LEU A 36 -7.54 -7.14 -11.14
CA LEU A 36 -6.48 -6.75 -10.19
C LEU A 36 -6.01 -7.94 -9.35
N ALA A 37 -6.87 -8.93 -9.13
CA ALA A 37 -6.53 -10.16 -8.41
C ALA A 37 -5.31 -10.87 -9.01
N ASP A 38 -5.32 -11.05 -10.33
CA ASP A 38 -4.24 -11.74 -11.04
C ASP A 38 -2.95 -10.91 -11.05
N ARG A 39 -3.08 -9.59 -11.19
CA ARG A 39 -1.92 -8.67 -11.11
C ARG A 39 -1.30 -8.68 -9.72
N MET A 40 -2.10 -8.61 -8.66
CA MET A 40 -1.61 -8.66 -7.28
C MET A 40 -0.97 -10.00 -6.94
N LYS A 41 -1.55 -11.12 -7.40
CA LYS A 41 -0.96 -12.45 -7.26
C LYS A 41 0.38 -12.57 -8.00
N ALA A 42 0.47 -12.03 -9.20
CA ALA A 42 1.72 -11.99 -9.95
C ALA A 42 2.83 -11.17 -9.25
N GLN A 43 2.44 -10.18 -8.45
CA GLN A 43 3.35 -9.38 -7.60
C GLN A 43 3.65 -10.03 -6.25
N GLY A 44 3.07 -11.19 -5.97
CA GLY A 44 3.38 -11.96 -4.75
C GLY A 44 2.31 -11.92 -3.67
N LEU A 45 1.12 -11.40 -3.94
CA LEU A 45 0.00 -11.47 -3.00
C LEU A 45 -0.37 -12.94 -2.75
N LYS A 46 -0.34 -13.34 -1.47
CA LYS A 46 -0.69 -14.71 -1.03
C LYS A 46 -2.10 -14.81 -0.45
N MET A 47 -2.68 -13.67 -0.05
CA MET A 47 -4.07 -13.62 0.44
C MET A 47 -5.07 -13.85 -0.69
N ASP A 48 -6.26 -14.30 -0.35
CA ASP A 48 -7.37 -14.23 -1.27
C ASP A 48 -7.86 -12.78 -1.39
N ILE A 49 -8.23 -12.38 -2.59
CA ILE A 49 -8.83 -11.07 -2.85
C ILE A 49 -10.13 -10.88 -2.06
N ALA A 50 -10.88 -11.95 -1.84
CA ALA A 50 -12.10 -11.93 -1.04
C ALA A 50 -11.85 -11.57 0.44
N ASP A 51 -10.66 -11.81 0.96
CA ASP A 51 -10.27 -11.41 2.31
C ASP A 51 -9.88 -9.92 2.38
N ILE A 52 -9.50 -9.33 1.27
CA ILE A 52 -9.18 -7.89 1.17
C ILE A 52 -10.46 -7.10 1.00
N TYR A 53 -11.32 -7.50 0.05
CA TYR A 53 -12.54 -6.82 -0.28
C TYR A 53 -13.66 -7.79 -0.64
N ASN A 54 -14.71 -7.77 0.17
CA ASN A 54 -15.99 -8.42 -0.12
C ASN A 54 -17.13 -7.51 0.37
N PRO A 55 -18.07 -7.10 -0.49
CA PRO A 55 -19.17 -6.23 -0.08
C PRO A 55 -20.15 -6.90 0.89
N ASN A 56 -20.17 -8.24 0.95
CA ASN A 56 -21.14 -9.03 1.70
C ASN A 56 -20.56 -9.65 2.99
N SER A 57 -19.30 -9.40 3.31
CA SER A 57 -18.64 -9.93 4.51
C SER A 57 -17.60 -8.97 5.07
N VAL A 58 -17.29 -9.17 6.35
CA VAL A 58 -16.18 -8.45 6.99
C VAL A 58 -14.86 -8.90 6.39
N THR A 59 -14.05 -7.95 5.97
CA THR A 59 -12.76 -8.18 5.30
C THR A 59 -11.76 -7.12 5.74
N LEU A 60 -10.54 -7.15 5.22
CA LEU A 60 -9.50 -6.20 5.55
C LEU A 60 -9.94 -4.73 5.32
N LYS A 61 -10.82 -4.46 4.35
CA LYS A 61 -11.36 -3.11 4.11
C LYS A 61 -12.03 -2.50 5.33
N ASP A 62 -12.63 -3.34 6.19
CA ASP A 62 -13.40 -2.88 7.36
C ASP A 62 -12.51 -2.51 8.55
N ALA A 63 -11.25 -2.89 8.49
CA ALA A 63 -10.26 -2.48 9.48
C ALA A 63 -9.74 -1.04 9.25
N VAL A 64 -9.97 -0.49 8.06
CA VAL A 64 -9.50 0.86 7.67
C VAL A 64 -10.67 1.82 7.67
N GLY A 65 -10.52 2.94 8.35
CA GLY A 65 -11.60 3.92 8.50
C GLY A 65 -11.09 5.37 8.54
N ILE A 66 -12.04 6.28 8.70
CA ILE A 66 -11.76 7.69 8.90
C ILE A 66 -11.53 7.92 10.39
N PHE A 67 -10.38 8.46 10.72
CA PHE A 67 -10.00 8.86 12.07
C PHE A 67 -10.07 10.38 12.22
N GLY A 68 -10.81 10.85 13.23
CA GLY A 68 -10.95 12.28 13.51
C GLY A 68 -11.59 13.06 12.35
N ARG A 69 -10.93 14.12 11.88
CA ARG A 69 -11.47 15.06 10.88
C ARG A 69 -11.05 14.75 9.43
N GLY A 70 -10.72 13.50 9.11
CA GLY A 70 -10.39 13.09 7.75
C GLY A 70 -9.04 12.41 7.59
N CYS A 71 -8.42 12.01 8.69
CA CYS A 71 -7.27 11.11 8.65
C CYS A 71 -7.69 9.68 8.39
N THR A 72 -6.77 8.86 7.95
CA THR A 72 -6.96 7.40 7.93
C THR A 72 -6.48 6.81 9.25
N GLY A 73 -7.20 5.81 9.74
CA GLY A 73 -6.79 5.01 10.88
C GLY A 73 -7.13 3.54 10.65
N GLU A 74 -6.29 2.64 11.13
CA GLU A 74 -6.44 1.21 10.98
C GLU A 74 -6.57 0.54 12.34
N ILE A 75 -7.56 -0.36 12.48
CA ILE A 75 -7.70 -1.24 13.64
C ILE A 75 -6.78 -2.43 13.45
N ILE A 76 -5.78 -2.58 14.32
CA ILE A 76 -4.72 -3.58 14.19
C ILE A 76 -4.72 -4.65 15.28
N SER A 77 -5.69 -4.62 16.19
CA SER A 77 -5.85 -5.64 17.21
C SER A 77 -7.32 -5.91 17.55
N PRO A 78 -7.64 -7.09 18.11
CA PRO A 78 -8.99 -7.39 18.57
C PRO A 78 -9.41 -6.52 19.77
N ASP A 79 -8.47 -5.91 20.47
CA ASP A 79 -8.72 -5.03 21.62
C ASP A 79 -8.95 -3.56 21.21
N GLY A 80 -9.02 -3.28 19.90
CA GLY A 80 -9.31 -1.95 19.38
C GLY A 80 -8.09 -1.02 19.30
N LEU A 81 -6.86 -1.58 19.23
CA LEU A 81 -5.67 -0.75 18.99
C LEU A 81 -5.74 -0.15 17.58
N ILE A 82 -5.62 1.16 17.50
CA ILE A 82 -5.69 1.93 16.24
C ILE A 82 -4.30 2.46 15.89
N LEU A 83 -3.90 2.25 14.64
CA LEU A 83 -2.73 2.87 14.04
C LEU A 83 -3.17 4.06 13.19
N THR A 84 -2.51 5.20 13.34
CA THR A 84 -2.75 6.41 12.54
C THR A 84 -1.49 7.26 12.47
N ASN A 85 -1.54 8.38 11.74
CA ASN A 85 -0.42 9.31 11.68
C ASN A 85 -0.33 10.17 12.94
N HIS A 86 0.88 10.50 13.37
CA HIS A 86 1.12 11.34 14.55
C HIS A 86 0.34 12.66 14.49
N HIS A 87 0.37 13.36 13.37
CA HIS A 87 -0.32 14.65 13.22
C HIS A 87 -1.84 14.53 13.35
N CYS A 88 -2.41 13.34 13.12
CA CYS A 88 -3.85 13.10 13.27
C CYS A 88 -4.27 12.95 14.73
N GLY A 89 -3.38 12.49 15.59
CA GLY A 89 -3.60 12.34 17.03
C GLY A 89 -3.04 13.49 17.87
N TYR A 90 -2.37 14.47 17.25
CA TYR A 90 -1.61 15.49 17.95
C TYR A 90 -2.43 16.28 18.98
N ASP A 91 -3.61 16.74 18.58
CA ASP A 91 -4.49 17.52 19.46
C ASP A 91 -4.92 16.71 20.71
N ALA A 92 -5.25 15.44 20.51
CA ALA A 92 -5.62 14.55 21.62
C ALA A 92 -4.42 14.29 22.54
N ILE A 93 -3.23 14.06 21.97
CA ILE A 93 -2.00 13.90 22.74
C ILE A 93 -1.74 15.16 23.57
N GLN A 94 -1.86 16.34 22.97
CA GLN A 94 -1.63 17.60 23.66
C GLN A 94 -2.64 17.84 24.80
N GLN A 95 -3.92 17.55 24.57
CA GLN A 95 -4.97 17.74 25.57
C GLN A 95 -4.83 16.80 26.78
N HIS A 96 -4.27 15.61 26.56
CA HIS A 96 -4.12 14.59 27.61
C HIS A 96 -2.68 14.52 28.17
N SER A 97 -1.76 15.34 27.65
CA SER A 97 -0.41 15.44 28.19
C SER A 97 -0.37 16.46 29.33
N SER A 98 0.16 16.06 30.47
CA SER A 98 0.56 16.99 31.53
C SER A 98 2.03 17.40 31.27
N VAL A 99 2.28 18.65 31.13
CA VAL A 99 3.64 19.21 31.14
C VAL A 99 3.91 19.73 32.54
#